data_4c10489f2ad911b49438efb9b8c0222e
#
_entry.id   4c10489f2ad911b49438efb9b8c0222e
#
_cell.length_a   1.000
_cell.length_b   1.000
_cell.length_c   1.000
_cell.angle_alpha   90.00
_cell.angle_beta   90.00
_cell.angle_gamma   90.00
#
_symmetry.space_group_name_H-M   'P 1'
#
loop_
_entity.id
_entity.type
_entity.pdbx_description
1 polymer ?
#
loop_
_entity_poly.entity_id
_entity_poly.type
_entity_poly.pdbx_seq_one_letter_code
_entity_poly.pdbx_strand_id
1 'polypeptide(L)'
;MTDTTTRGIRMSDTTTRGIRVQVRSEFIPDRSSPRDGSYLFQYHVRISNVGPEVTQLVSREWIITSADGEVERVKGQGVVGEQPVLPPGGSFEYTSYCPLKAAVGSMQGSYQMVTTGGERFDAVIAPFTLAVPNALN
;
A
#
# COMPACT_ATOMS: atom_id res chain seq x y z
N MET A 1 -6.76 -24.21 -4.60
CA MET A 1 -5.83 -23.32 -3.89
C MET A 1 -5.24 -22.32 -4.87
N THR A 2 -5.24 -21.06 -4.48
CA THR A 2 -4.67 -20.03 -5.33
C THR A 2 -3.16 -19.97 -5.12
N ASP A 3 -2.43 -20.07 -6.20
CA ASP A 3 -0.99 -19.91 -6.16
C ASP A 3 -0.66 -18.42 -6.25
N THR A 4 -0.21 -17.83 -5.14
CA THR A 4 0.10 -16.41 -5.07
C THR A 4 1.24 -16.00 -5.98
N THR A 5 2.12 -16.94 -6.37
CA THR A 5 3.23 -16.63 -7.26
C THR A 5 2.79 -16.51 -8.71
N THR A 6 1.63 -17.10 -9.09
CA THR A 6 1.12 -17.07 -10.46
C THR A 6 0.88 -15.65 -10.96
N ARG A 7 0.43 -14.74 -10.07
CA ARG A 7 0.19 -13.33 -10.39
C ARG A 7 1.14 -12.40 -9.68
N GLY A 8 2.16 -12.95 -9.01
CA GLY A 8 3.05 -12.14 -8.20
C GLY A 8 2.35 -11.49 -7.03
N ILE A 9 1.27 -12.10 -6.50
CA ILE A 9 0.51 -11.55 -5.37
C ILE A 9 1.39 -11.55 -4.12
N ARG A 10 1.48 -10.38 -3.47
CA ARG A 10 2.23 -10.18 -2.25
C ARG A 10 1.37 -9.43 -1.26
N MET A 11 1.58 -9.70 0.02
CA MET A 11 0.76 -9.11 1.08
C MET A 11 1.62 -8.55 2.18
N SER A 12 1.09 -7.53 2.86
CA SER A 12 1.63 -7.06 4.13
C SER A 12 0.49 -6.75 5.08
N ASP A 13 0.78 -6.76 6.38
CA ASP A 13 -0.23 -6.55 7.41
C ASP A 13 0.49 -6.07 8.67
N THR A 14 0.08 -4.91 9.19
CA THR A 14 0.64 -4.40 10.43
C THR A 14 -0.39 -3.51 11.13
N THR A 15 -0.26 -3.39 12.44
CA THR A 15 -1.16 -2.56 13.25
C THR A 15 -0.33 -1.60 14.08
N THR A 16 -0.70 -0.31 14.03
CA THR A 16 -0.08 0.75 14.80
C THR A 16 -1.18 1.49 15.55
N ARG A 17 -1.09 1.52 16.88
CA ARG A 17 -2.07 2.23 17.73
C ARG A 17 -3.52 1.95 17.33
N GLY A 18 -3.83 0.68 17.08
CA GLY A 18 -5.19 0.27 16.73
C GLY A 18 -5.56 0.47 15.26
N ILE A 19 -4.68 1.00 14.43
CA ILE A 19 -4.93 1.12 13.00
C ILE A 19 -4.20 0.00 12.27
N ARG A 20 -4.97 -0.90 11.69
CA ARG A 20 -4.45 -2.05 10.95
C ARG A 20 -4.43 -1.72 9.47
N VAL A 21 -3.28 -1.93 8.84
CA VAL A 21 -3.11 -1.69 7.41
C VAL A 21 -2.76 -3.02 6.74
N GLN A 22 -3.64 -3.47 5.85
CA GLN A 22 -3.46 -4.69 5.09
C GLN A 22 -3.35 -4.31 3.61
N VAL A 23 -2.33 -4.82 2.95
CA VAL A 23 -2.10 -4.53 1.53
C VAL A 23 -1.93 -5.84 0.77
N ARG A 24 -2.50 -5.85 -0.43
CA ARG A 24 -2.31 -6.93 -1.40
C ARG A 24 -1.93 -6.31 -2.73
N SER A 25 -0.82 -6.76 -3.31
CA SER A 25 -0.37 -6.28 -4.62
C SER A 25 -0.36 -7.41 -5.63
N GLU A 26 -0.51 -7.05 -6.91
CA GLU A 26 -0.37 -8.01 -8.00
C GLU A 26 0.08 -7.31 -9.28
N PHE A 27 0.74 -8.07 -10.14
CA PHE A 27 1.18 -7.61 -11.45
C PHE A 27 -0.01 -7.58 -12.41
N ILE A 28 -0.07 -6.55 -13.27
CA ILE A 28 -1.12 -6.40 -14.28
C ILE A 28 -0.48 -6.56 -15.66
N PRO A 29 -0.44 -7.79 -16.21
CA PRO A 29 0.25 -8.04 -17.49
C PRO A 29 -0.39 -7.32 -18.66
N ASP A 30 -1.72 -7.21 -18.69
CA ASP A 30 -2.43 -6.61 -19.81
C ASP A 30 -2.17 -5.10 -19.96
N ARG A 31 -1.61 -4.47 -18.93
CA ARG A 31 -1.30 -3.04 -18.94
C ARG A 31 0.19 -2.79 -18.76
N SER A 32 0.99 -3.80 -19.02
CA SER A 32 2.44 -3.73 -18.90
C SER A 32 3.08 -3.99 -20.23
N SER A 33 4.30 -3.49 -20.42
CA SER A 33 5.10 -3.74 -21.60
C SER A 33 6.53 -4.05 -21.16
N PRO A 34 6.79 -5.32 -20.76
CA PRO A 34 8.14 -5.70 -20.32
C PRO A 34 9.22 -5.43 -21.37
N ARG A 35 8.87 -5.54 -22.65
CA ARG A 35 9.79 -5.22 -23.74
C ARG A 35 10.29 -3.78 -23.65
N ASP A 36 9.44 -2.86 -23.20
CA ASP A 36 9.76 -1.44 -23.06
C ASP A 36 10.19 -1.09 -21.66
N GLY A 37 10.36 -2.08 -20.78
CA GLY A 37 10.71 -1.84 -19.38
C GLY A 37 9.60 -1.18 -18.59
N SER A 38 8.35 -1.46 -18.94
CA SER A 38 7.18 -0.86 -18.29
C SER A 38 6.36 -1.94 -17.62
N TYR A 39 6.21 -1.84 -16.29
CA TYR A 39 5.53 -2.82 -15.46
C TYR A 39 4.48 -2.12 -14.62
N LEU A 40 3.22 -2.55 -14.68
CA LEU A 40 2.17 -1.97 -13.87
C LEU A 40 1.75 -2.96 -12.79
N PHE A 41 1.69 -2.47 -11.56
CA PHE A 41 1.21 -3.22 -10.41
C PHE A 41 -0.03 -2.54 -9.84
N GLN A 42 -0.96 -3.36 -9.37
CA GLN A 42 -2.12 -2.90 -8.66
C GLN A 42 -1.94 -3.25 -7.18
N TYR A 43 -2.32 -2.35 -6.29
CA TYR A 43 -2.34 -2.67 -4.88
C TYR A 43 -3.67 -2.27 -4.27
N HIS A 44 -4.17 -3.14 -3.40
CA HIS A 44 -5.41 -2.95 -2.68
C HIS A 44 -5.10 -2.79 -1.20
N VAL A 45 -5.63 -1.75 -0.59
CA VAL A 45 -5.37 -1.44 0.82
C VAL A 45 -6.66 -1.49 1.59
N ARG A 46 -6.61 -2.13 2.75
CA ARG A 46 -7.68 -2.07 3.74
C ARG A 46 -7.12 -1.48 5.02
N ILE A 47 -7.74 -0.39 5.48
CA ILE A 47 -7.36 0.30 6.70
C ILE A 47 -8.50 0.10 7.68
N SER A 48 -8.21 -0.52 8.83
CA SER A 48 -9.24 -0.87 9.82
C SER A 48 -8.88 -0.29 11.17
N ASN A 49 -9.88 0.25 11.86
CA ASN A 49 -9.71 0.72 13.22
C ASN A 49 -10.13 -0.42 14.17
N VAL A 50 -9.15 -1.11 14.73
CA VAL A 50 -9.38 -2.18 15.70
C VAL A 50 -9.13 -1.70 17.14
N GLY A 51 -8.91 -0.39 17.29
CA GLY A 51 -8.69 0.24 18.59
C GLY A 51 -9.94 0.90 19.12
N PRO A 52 -9.84 1.59 20.27
CA PRO A 52 -11.00 2.16 20.94
C PRO A 52 -11.31 3.62 20.56
N GLU A 53 -10.44 4.28 19.80
CA GLU A 53 -10.59 5.70 19.51
C GLU A 53 -11.01 5.95 18.06
N VAL A 54 -11.87 6.95 17.85
CA VAL A 54 -12.17 7.43 16.50
C VAL A 54 -10.93 8.10 15.95
N THR A 55 -10.54 7.74 14.73
CA THR A 55 -9.28 8.21 14.11
C THR A 55 -9.55 8.59 12.67
N GLN A 56 -8.95 9.70 12.22
CA GLN A 56 -9.10 10.16 10.85
C GLN A 56 -7.76 10.05 10.11
N LEU A 57 -7.81 9.55 8.89
CA LEU A 57 -6.66 9.55 7.99
C LEU A 57 -6.58 10.93 7.33
N VAL A 58 -5.43 11.59 7.48
CA VAL A 58 -5.22 12.94 6.96
C VAL A 58 -4.37 12.94 5.69
N SER A 59 -3.27 12.19 5.70
CA SER A 59 -2.32 12.19 4.59
C SER A 59 -1.62 10.85 4.48
N ARG A 60 -0.86 10.71 3.41
CA ARG A 60 -0.11 9.49 3.13
C ARG A 60 1.31 9.81 2.70
N GLU A 61 2.22 8.88 2.97
CA GLU A 61 3.57 8.90 2.43
C GLU A 61 3.91 7.50 1.94
N TRP A 62 4.38 7.41 0.70
CA TRP A 62 4.84 6.17 0.10
C TRP A 62 6.32 6.28 -0.24
N ILE A 63 7.04 5.20 -0.04
CA ILE A 63 8.43 5.04 -0.45
C ILE A 63 8.46 3.85 -1.38
N ILE A 64 8.77 4.10 -2.65
CA ILE A 64 8.78 3.10 -3.70
C ILE A 64 10.22 2.86 -4.09
N THR A 65 10.70 1.63 -3.95
CA THR A 65 12.07 1.27 -4.30
C THR A 65 12.04 0.27 -5.43
N SER A 66 12.72 0.59 -6.51
CA SER A 66 12.84 -0.27 -7.68
C SER A 66 14.12 -1.10 -7.58
N ALA A 67 14.11 -2.29 -8.19
CA ALA A 67 15.27 -3.20 -8.13
C ALA A 67 16.53 -2.60 -8.78
N ASP A 68 16.36 -1.58 -9.63
CA ASP A 68 17.49 -0.86 -10.23
C ASP A 68 18.12 0.17 -9.27
N GLY A 69 17.59 0.30 -8.06
CA GLY A 69 18.10 1.21 -7.05
C GLY A 69 17.40 2.56 -6.98
N GLU A 70 16.47 2.83 -7.88
CA GLU A 70 15.72 4.09 -7.82
C GLU A 70 14.76 4.09 -6.63
N VAL A 71 14.69 5.21 -5.92
CA VAL A 71 13.79 5.41 -4.80
C VAL A 71 12.94 6.64 -5.07
N GLU A 72 11.64 6.48 -4.97
CA GLU A 72 10.69 7.57 -5.15
C GLU A 72 9.88 7.74 -3.88
N ARG A 73 9.71 8.99 -3.44
CA ARG A 73 8.85 9.32 -2.30
C ARG A 73 7.64 10.07 -2.81
N VAL A 74 6.45 9.63 -2.42
CA VAL A 74 5.20 10.25 -2.82
C VAL A 74 4.44 10.65 -1.56
N LYS A 75 4.15 11.95 -1.41
CA LYS A 75 3.34 12.46 -0.31
C LYS A 75 2.08 13.07 -0.88
N GLY A 76 0.98 12.91 -0.16
CA GLY A 76 -0.27 13.50 -0.58
C GLY A 76 -1.29 13.51 0.54
N GLN A 77 -2.33 14.31 0.35
CA GLN A 77 -3.42 14.39 1.31
C GLN A 77 -4.43 13.30 1.02
N GLY A 78 -4.90 12.63 2.08
CA GLY A 78 -5.93 11.61 1.98
C GLY A 78 -5.53 10.40 1.15
N VAL A 79 -6.53 9.65 0.76
CA VAL A 79 -6.40 8.50 -0.14
C VAL A 79 -7.59 8.55 -1.11
N VAL A 80 -7.30 8.43 -2.42
CA VAL A 80 -8.29 8.52 -3.51
C VAL A 80 -9.29 9.66 -3.31
N GLY A 81 -8.77 10.83 -2.90
CA GLY A 81 -9.59 12.04 -2.73
C GLY A 81 -10.36 12.11 -1.42
N GLU A 82 -10.12 11.21 -0.47
CA GLU A 82 -10.85 11.17 0.78
C GLU A 82 -9.94 11.17 2.00
N GLN A 83 -10.46 11.71 3.11
CA GLN A 83 -9.81 11.66 4.42
C GLN A 83 -10.76 10.93 5.38
N PRO A 84 -10.83 9.60 5.28
CA PRO A 84 -11.85 8.86 6.00
C PRO A 84 -11.70 8.93 7.51
N VAL A 85 -12.85 9.07 8.17
CA VAL A 85 -12.94 9.00 9.63
C VAL A 85 -13.36 7.59 9.98
N LEU A 86 -12.53 6.92 10.80
CA LEU A 86 -12.75 5.52 11.16
C LEU A 86 -13.12 5.41 12.62
N PRO A 87 -14.39 5.12 12.93
CA PRO A 87 -14.75 4.78 14.30
C PRO A 87 -14.23 3.38 14.65
N PRO A 88 -14.21 3.02 15.94
CA PRO A 88 -13.86 1.65 16.32
C PRO A 88 -14.70 0.64 15.52
N GLY A 89 -14.04 -0.33 14.90
CA GLY A 89 -14.69 -1.31 14.02
C GLY A 89 -14.89 -0.83 12.59
N GLY A 90 -14.61 0.44 12.29
CA GLY A 90 -14.74 0.96 10.93
C GLY A 90 -13.55 0.62 10.06
N SER A 91 -13.77 0.61 8.74
CA SER A 91 -12.69 0.35 7.81
C SER A 91 -12.91 1.15 6.52
N PHE A 92 -11.82 1.32 5.77
CA PHE A 92 -11.82 1.97 4.46
C PHE A 92 -10.92 1.17 3.54
N GLU A 93 -11.38 0.93 2.32
CA GLU A 93 -10.61 0.18 1.33
C GLU A 93 -10.47 0.99 0.06
N TYR A 94 -9.34 0.84 -0.60
CA TYR A 94 -9.15 1.44 -1.92
C TYR A 94 -8.16 0.63 -2.72
N THR A 95 -8.19 0.84 -4.04
CA THR A 95 -7.27 0.21 -4.98
C THR A 95 -6.56 1.32 -5.74
N SER A 96 -5.26 1.15 -5.93
CA SER A 96 -4.46 2.09 -6.70
C SER A 96 -3.40 1.33 -7.50
N TYR A 97 -2.57 2.06 -8.21
CA TYR A 97 -1.61 1.46 -9.15
C TYR A 97 -0.23 2.04 -8.94
N CYS A 98 0.77 1.23 -9.20
CA CYS A 98 2.17 1.66 -9.14
C CYS A 98 2.89 1.19 -10.41
N PRO A 99 3.30 2.13 -11.28
CA PRO A 99 4.14 1.78 -12.41
C PRO A 99 5.60 1.69 -11.97
N LEU A 100 6.30 0.69 -12.48
CA LEU A 100 7.74 0.53 -12.24
C LEU A 100 8.45 0.35 -13.57
N LYS A 101 9.74 0.66 -13.57
CA LYS A 101 10.62 0.42 -14.72
C LYS A 101 11.46 -0.84 -14.55
N ALA A 102 11.16 -1.63 -13.53
CA ALA A 102 11.83 -2.90 -13.27
C ALA A 102 10.80 -3.96 -12.93
N ALA A 103 11.17 -5.22 -13.09
CA ALA A 103 10.26 -6.35 -12.84
C ALA A 103 10.01 -6.60 -11.35
N VAL A 104 10.81 -6.00 -10.49
CA VAL A 104 10.72 -6.17 -9.04
C VAL A 104 10.95 -4.83 -8.36
N GLY A 105 10.18 -4.59 -7.31
CA GLY A 105 10.36 -3.44 -6.44
C GLY A 105 9.68 -3.68 -5.12
N SER A 106 9.63 -2.65 -4.29
CA SER A 106 8.91 -2.71 -3.02
C SER A 106 8.26 -1.37 -2.74
N MET A 107 7.21 -1.42 -1.94
CA MET A 107 6.54 -0.23 -1.43
C MET A 107 6.44 -0.34 0.08
N GLN A 108 6.57 0.79 0.76
CA GLN A 108 6.32 0.91 2.19
C GLN A 108 5.96 2.37 2.47
N GLY A 109 5.50 2.65 3.65
CA GLY A 109 5.17 4.03 3.98
C GLY A 109 4.34 4.15 5.24
N SER A 110 3.49 5.17 5.26
CA SER A 110 2.65 5.44 6.43
C SER A 110 1.46 6.29 6.04
N TYR A 111 0.42 6.19 6.85
CA TYR A 111 -0.70 7.12 6.82
C TYR A 111 -0.61 8.00 8.07
N GLN A 112 -0.72 9.31 7.89
CA GLN A 112 -0.73 10.24 9.01
C GLN A 112 -2.16 10.31 9.53
N MET A 113 -2.33 9.92 10.80
CA MET A 113 -3.63 9.81 11.44
C MET A 113 -3.75 10.84 12.56
N VAL A 114 -5.00 11.21 12.86
CA VAL A 114 -5.30 12.07 13.99
C VAL A 114 -6.48 11.49 14.78
N THR A 115 -6.35 11.42 16.10
CA THR A 115 -7.43 10.96 16.97
C THR A 115 -8.41 12.10 17.26
N THR A 116 -9.58 11.77 17.80
CA THR A 116 -10.55 12.78 18.23
C THR A 116 -9.96 13.76 19.23
N GLY A 117 -9.00 13.30 20.06
CA GLY A 117 -8.33 14.16 21.03
C GLY A 117 -7.23 15.03 20.44
N GLY A 118 -6.99 14.93 19.13
CA GLY A 118 -5.99 15.75 18.45
C GLY A 118 -4.60 15.15 18.44
N GLU A 119 -4.41 13.95 18.96
CA GLU A 119 -3.10 13.29 18.88
C GLU A 119 -2.82 12.80 17.47
N ARG A 120 -1.60 13.00 17.01
CA ARG A 120 -1.15 12.60 15.68
C ARG A 120 -0.19 11.43 15.78
N PHE A 121 -0.28 10.51 14.84
CA PHE A 121 0.65 9.39 14.75
C PHE A 121 0.69 8.87 13.32
N ASP A 122 1.73 8.10 13.00
CA ASP A 122 1.89 7.47 11.70
C ASP A 122 1.47 6.01 11.82
N ALA A 123 0.42 5.64 11.07
CA ALA A 123 0.04 4.24 10.93
C ALA A 123 0.96 3.63 9.87
N VAL A 124 1.76 2.65 10.28
CA VAL A 124 2.78 2.06 9.42
C VAL A 124 2.16 1.21 8.33
N ILE A 125 2.66 1.36 7.11
CA ILE A 125 2.40 0.44 6.02
C ILE A 125 3.63 -0.44 5.90
N ALA A 126 3.53 -1.71 6.32
CA ALA A 126 4.67 -2.61 6.28
C ALA A 126 5.09 -2.86 4.83
N PRO A 127 6.38 -3.06 4.58
CA PRO A 127 6.88 -3.28 3.23
C PRO A 127 6.18 -4.45 2.55
N PHE A 128 5.87 -4.28 1.27
CA PHE A 128 5.40 -5.38 0.43
C PHE A 128 6.09 -5.32 -0.92
N THR A 129 6.22 -6.48 -1.53
CA THR A 129 6.95 -6.62 -2.78
C THR A 129 6.01 -6.39 -3.96
N LEU A 130 6.55 -5.75 -5.00
CA LEU A 130 5.96 -5.69 -6.32
C LEU A 130 6.83 -6.58 -7.22
N ALA A 131 6.27 -7.67 -7.75
CA ALA A 131 7.07 -8.61 -8.51
C ALA A 131 6.25 -9.23 -9.65
N VAL A 132 6.86 -9.26 -10.83
CA VAL A 132 6.34 -10.07 -11.93
C VAL A 132 6.44 -11.53 -11.49
N PRO A 133 5.45 -12.39 -11.84
CA PRO A 133 5.52 -13.81 -11.48
C PRO A 133 6.84 -14.42 -11.89
N ASN A 134 7.44 -15.21 -10.99
CA ASN A 134 8.71 -15.91 -11.17
C ASN A 134 9.94 -14.99 -11.21
N ALA A 135 9.80 -13.70 -10.99
CA ALA A 135 10.93 -12.78 -11.03
C ALA A 135 11.90 -12.96 -9.84
N LEU A 136 11.45 -13.60 -8.76
CA LEU A 136 12.23 -13.80 -7.54
C LEU A 136 12.62 -15.27 -7.30
N ASN A 137 12.52 -16.09 -8.30
CA ASN A 137 12.86 -17.51 -8.17
C ASN A 137 14.33 -17.77 -8.46
#